data_790989d5dc83893bab6c1ca59b32ebca
#
_entry.id   790989d5dc83893bab6c1ca59b32ebca
#
_cell.length_a   1.000
_cell.length_b   1.000
_cell.length_c   1.000
_cell.angle_alpha   90.00
_cell.angle_beta   90.00
_cell.angle_gamma   90.00
#
_symmetry.space_group_name_H-M   'P 1'
#
loop_
_entity.id
_entity.type
_entity.pdbx_description
1 polymer ?
#
loop_
_entity_poly.entity_id
_entity_poly.type
_entity_poly.pdbx_seq_one_letter_code
_entity_poly.pdbx_strand_id
1 'polypeptide(L)'
;ATVIPYFNRFIKNIPNIEKLSKFDNRKLIKLWEGLGYYSRVRNLKKTAKIVVKDFNKRLPQNFSDLKSLPGIGDYTASAILAIAFNEPIIPLDGNIERVLKRYLYLKKQIQVKKENLQEQKKIFGTSTKRSSDYAQALMELGALICKPINPNCKKCPLSKKCKSFKNNDFDLVKSIKKDKETFYKLNVYKKNNQYLLIKNNKFNFLKNFNIFPMEKINNPKYFNKDLNLKMSNMIMNIKIEYKNKYNLNKKNYWIDPSKLQNYTLPTFTKKIVKFLES
;
A
#
# COMPACT_ATOMS: atom_id res chain seq x y z
N ALA A 1 3.87 -7.01 12.39
CA ALA A 1 4.03 -8.47 12.38
C ALA A 1 4.01 -9.07 10.96
N THR A 2 3.03 -8.73 10.11
CA THR A 2 2.85 -9.34 8.77
C THR A 2 4.02 -9.08 7.80
N VAL A 3 4.72 -7.96 7.90
CA VAL A 3 5.80 -7.55 6.97
C VAL A 3 7.14 -8.21 7.29
N ILE A 4 7.39 -8.61 8.53
CA ILE A 4 8.69 -9.14 8.98
C ILE A 4 9.19 -10.32 8.12
N PRO A 5 8.40 -11.38 7.84
CA PRO A 5 8.87 -12.49 7.01
C PRO A 5 9.23 -12.06 5.57
N TYR A 6 8.50 -11.07 5.03
CA TYR A 6 8.79 -10.53 3.71
C TYR A 6 10.08 -9.72 3.71
N PHE A 7 10.29 -8.88 4.72
CA PHE A 7 11.51 -8.10 4.88
C PHE A 7 12.73 -9.00 4.98
N ASN A 8 12.71 -9.99 5.87
CA ASN A 8 13.83 -10.92 6.07
C ASN A 8 14.16 -11.68 4.78
N ARG A 9 13.14 -12.18 4.08
CA ARG A 9 13.32 -12.84 2.79
C ARG A 9 13.86 -11.88 1.73
N PHE A 10 13.40 -10.63 1.71
CA PHE A 10 13.85 -9.62 0.75
C PHE A 10 15.33 -9.29 0.96
N ILE A 11 15.74 -8.96 2.18
CA ILE A 11 17.13 -8.61 2.51
C ILE A 11 18.08 -9.80 2.30
N LYS A 12 17.66 -11.03 2.63
CA LYS A 12 18.46 -12.24 2.34
C LYS A 12 18.78 -12.39 0.86
N ASN A 13 17.84 -12.06 -0.04
CA ASN A 13 18.04 -12.17 -1.48
C ASN A 13 18.66 -10.92 -2.12
N ILE A 14 18.40 -9.75 -1.54
CA ILE A 14 18.77 -8.42 -2.06
C ILE A 14 19.35 -7.59 -0.91
N PRO A 15 20.61 -7.82 -0.53
CA PRO A 15 21.21 -7.20 0.65
C PRO A 15 21.57 -5.72 0.46
N ASN A 16 21.69 -5.24 -0.78
CA ASN A 16 22.09 -3.87 -1.07
C ASN A 16 21.42 -3.32 -2.35
N ILE A 17 21.58 -2.02 -2.55
CA ILE A 17 20.95 -1.28 -3.65
C ILE A 17 21.53 -1.68 -5.02
N GLU A 18 22.79 -2.06 -5.09
CA GLU A 18 23.43 -2.49 -6.35
C GLU A 18 22.80 -3.80 -6.83
N LYS A 19 22.65 -4.77 -5.93
CA LYS A 19 21.98 -6.03 -6.26
C LYS A 19 20.55 -5.81 -6.67
N LEU A 20 19.82 -4.89 -5.99
CA LEU A 20 18.46 -4.52 -6.35
C LEU A 20 18.37 -3.94 -7.76
N SER A 21 19.30 -3.06 -8.13
CA SER A 21 19.31 -2.42 -9.44
C SER A 21 19.41 -3.41 -10.60
N LYS A 22 20.17 -4.49 -10.41
CA LYS A 22 20.44 -5.56 -11.39
C LYS A 22 19.50 -6.77 -11.25
N PHE A 23 18.72 -6.87 -10.16
CA PHE A 23 17.93 -8.05 -9.84
C PHE A 23 16.88 -8.37 -10.91
N ASP A 24 16.64 -9.65 -11.17
CA ASP A 24 15.63 -10.08 -12.17
C ASP A 24 14.22 -9.60 -11.81
N ASN A 25 13.47 -9.10 -12.79
CA ASN A 25 12.14 -8.53 -12.54
C ASN A 25 11.11 -9.56 -12.11
N ARG A 26 11.16 -10.80 -12.65
CA ARG A 26 10.20 -11.86 -12.31
C ARG A 26 10.46 -12.33 -10.89
N LYS A 27 11.72 -12.58 -10.54
CA LYS A 27 12.15 -12.96 -9.18
C LYS A 27 11.80 -11.87 -8.17
N LEU A 28 11.99 -10.59 -8.52
CA LEU A 28 11.63 -9.45 -7.67
C LEU A 28 10.13 -9.40 -7.35
N ILE A 29 9.29 -9.55 -8.38
CA ILE A 29 7.83 -9.60 -8.20
C ILE A 29 7.43 -10.83 -7.36
N LYS A 30 8.11 -11.97 -7.51
CA LYS A 30 7.87 -13.17 -6.70
C LYS A 30 8.20 -12.94 -5.22
N LEU A 31 9.31 -12.26 -4.91
CA LEU A 31 9.67 -11.89 -3.52
C LEU A 31 8.63 -10.96 -2.88
N TRP A 32 7.95 -10.13 -3.68
CA TRP A 32 6.93 -9.16 -3.23
C TRP A 32 5.52 -9.75 -3.21
N GLU A 33 5.35 -10.98 -3.65
CA GLU A 33 4.05 -11.63 -3.77
C GLU A 33 3.35 -11.71 -2.39
N GLY A 34 2.11 -11.24 -2.33
CA GLY A 34 1.32 -11.17 -1.09
C GLY A 34 1.24 -9.79 -0.45
N LEU A 35 2.20 -8.89 -0.68
CA LEU A 35 2.19 -7.52 -0.12
C LEU A 35 1.28 -6.56 -0.90
N GLY A 36 0.91 -6.90 -2.13
CA GLY A 36 0.12 -6.01 -2.99
C GLY A 36 0.86 -4.75 -3.44
N TYR A 37 0.13 -3.82 -4.08
CA TYR A 37 0.71 -2.55 -4.56
C TYR A 37 2.05 -2.73 -5.29
N TYR A 38 2.07 -3.59 -6.29
CA TYR A 38 3.28 -3.97 -7.02
C TYR A 38 4.01 -2.83 -7.74
N SER A 39 3.34 -1.68 -7.92
CA SER A 39 4.00 -0.44 -8.37
C SER A 39 5.13 -0.02 -7.43
N ARG A 40 4.99 -0.26 -6.12
CA ARG A 40 6.03 0.08 -5.12
C ARG A 40 7.34 -0.65 -5.40
N VAL A 41 7.31 -1.96 -5.58
CA VAL A 41 8.53 -2.73 -5.84
C VAL A 41 9.14 -2.43 -7.22
N ARG A 42 8.30 -2.13 -8.21
CA ARG A 42 8.79 -1.69 -9.53
C ARG A 42 9.48 -0.32 -9.43
N ASN A 43 8.90 0.62 -8.70
CA ASN A 43 9.49 1.93 -8.45
C ASN A 43 10.76 1.80 -7.60
N LEU A 44 10.76 0.97 -6.56
CA LEU A 44 11.93 0.69 -5.74
C LEU A 44 13.12 0.25 -6.60
N LYS A 45 12.90 -0.65 -7.57
CA LYS A 45 13.96 -1.06 -8.51
C LYS A 45 14.38 0.06 -9.45
N LYS A 46 13.44 0.87 -9.96
CA LYS A 46 13.77 2.03 -10.80
C LYS A 46 14.62 3.03 -10.01
N THR A 47 14.22 3.34 -8.79
CA THR A 47 14.98 4.18 -7.86
C THR A 47 16.39 3.62 -7.62
N ALA A 48 16.51 2.31 -7.36
CA ALA A 48 17.83 1.69 -7.18
C ALA A 48 18.75 1.86 -8.40
N LYS A 49 18.20 1.76 -9.62
CA LYS A 49 18.99 2.01 -10.85
C LYS A 49 19.49 3.45 -10.93
N ILE A 50 18.64 4.43 -10.63
CA ILE A 50 19.00 5.85 -10.63
C ILE A 50 20.04 6.13 -9.55
N VAL A 51 19.81 5.65 -8.33
CA VAL A 51 20.75 5.88 -7.21
C VAL A 51 22.12 5.27 -7.48
N VAL A 52 22.18 4.10 -8.10
CA VAL A 52 23.47 3.47 -8.47
C VAL A 52 24.16 4.26 -9.55
N LYS A 53 23.42 4.80 -10.53
CA LYS A 53 23.98 5.52 -11.67
C LYS A 53 24.37 6.96 -11.32
N ASP A 54 23.45 7.70 -10.68
CA ASP A 54 23.49 9.15 -10.61
C ASP A 54 23.86 9.69 -9.21
N PHE A 55 23.82 8.82 -8.17
CA PHE A 55 24.05 9.20 -6.76
C PHE A 55 25.14 8.35 -6.07
N ASN A 56 26.12 7.85 -6.79
CA ASN A 56 27.24 7.08 -6.24
C ASN A 56 26.80 5.97 -5.26
N LYS A 57 25.69 5.27 -5.57
CA LYS A 57 25.12 4.14 -4.77
C LYS A 57 24.61 4.56 -3.37
N ARG A 58 24.48 5.84 -3.09
CA ARG A 58 23.97 6.37 -1.81
C ARG A 58 22.67 7.14 -2.04
N LEU A 59 21.71 6.99 -1.16
CA LEU A 59 20.49 7.80 -1.22
C LEU A 59 20.84 9.27 -0.99
N PRO A 60 20.27 10.20 -1.79
CA PRO A 60 20.45 11.62 -1.55
C PRO A 60 19.88 12.05 -0.20
N GLN A 61 20.51 13.04 0.43
CA GLN A 61 20.14 13.53 1.77
C GLN A 61 19.38 14.86 1.72
N ASN A 62 18.82 15.20 0.56
CA ASN A 62 17.97 16.38 0.44
C ASN A 62 16.58 16.02 -0.10
N PHE A 63 15.60 16.85 0.20
CA PHE A 63 14.21 16.60 -0.11
C PHE A 63 13.90 16.58 -1.61
N SER A 64 14.49 17.50 -2.38
CA SER A 64 14.22 17.63 -3.81
C SER A 64 14.72 16.43 -4.60
N ASP A 65 15.93 15.97 -4.34
CA ASP A 65 16.51 14.82 -5.03
C ASP A 65 15.80 13.53 -4.64
N LEU A 66 15.46 13.34 -3.35
CA LEU A 66 14.63 12.21 -2.94
C LEU A 66 13.29 12.21 -3.67
N LYS A 67 12.63 13.36 -3.76
CA LYS A 67 11.31 13.48 -4.40
C LYS A 67 11.38 13.26 -5.92
N SER A 68 12.51 13.49 -6.56
CA SER A 68 12.70 13.21 -7.99
C SER A 68 12.73 11.71 -8.32
N LEU A 69 12.99 10.86 -7.32
CA LEU A 69 13.09 9.42 -7.49
C LEU A 69 11.72 8.74 -7.67
N PRO A 70 11.60 7.73 -8.54
CA PRO A 70 10.34 7.07 -8.83
C PRO A 70 9.66 6.46 -7.60
N GLY A 71 8.43 6.89 -7.31
CA GLY A 71 7.62 6.39 -6.20
C GLY A 71 7.94 7.01 -4.85
N ILE A 72 8.77 8.03 -4.81
CA ILE A 72 9.04 8.83 -3.62
C ILE A 72 8.23 10.13 -3.71
N GLY A 73 7.18 10.22 -2.91
CA GLY A 73 6.39 11.44 -2.71
C GLY A 73 6.83 12.20 -1.44
N ASP A 74 6.16 13.31 -1.14
CA ASP A 74 6.48 14.17 0.00
C ASP A 74 6.59 13.42 1.33
N TYR A 75 5.62 12.53 1.61
CA TYR A 75 5.65 11.69 2.81
C TYR A 75 6.88 10.77 2.83
N THR A 76 7.17 10.07 1.73
CA THR A 76 8.28 9.10 1.68
C THR A 76 9.63 9.80 1.78
N ALA A 77 9.80 10.93 1.10
CA ALA A 77 11.01 11.76 1.20
C ALA A 77 11.22 12.25 2.65
N SER A 78 10.18 12.78 3.29
CA SER A 78 10.23 13.21 4.68
C SER A 78 10.54 12.07 5.64
N ALA A 79 9.94 10.88 5.42
CA ALA A 79 10.19 9.70 6.24
C ALA A 79 11.64 9.19 6.11
N ILE A 80 12.19 9.17 4.91
CA ILE A 80 13.60 8.81 4.69
C ILE A 80 14.52 9.79 5.41
N LEU A 81 14.30 11.09 5.25
CA LEU A 81 15.12 12.12 5.91
C LEU A 81 15.04 12.03 7.42
N ALA A 82 13.84 11.89 7.98
CA ALA A 82 13.66 11.79 9.43
C ALA A 82 14.26 10.50 10.00
N ILE A 83 13.97 9.36 9.39
CA ILE A 83 14.27 8.05 9.99
C ILE A 83 15.70 7.60 9.66
N ALA A 84 16.15 7.75 8.40
CA ALA A 84 17.44 7.26 7.98
C ALA A 84 18.56 8.29 8.17
N PHE A 85 18.24 9.58 8.10
CA PHE A 85 19.23 10.65 8.21
C PHE A 85 19.07 11.51 9.47
N ASN A 86 18.10 11.18 10.33
CA ASN A 86 17.80 11.88 11.57
C ASN A 86 17.53 13.39 11.41
N GLU A 87 17.03 13.79 10.23
CA GLU A 87 16.68 15.17 9.94
C GLU A 87 15.43 15.61 10.73
N PRO A 88 15.35 16.85 11.21
CA PRO A 88 14.24 17.34 12.02
C PRO A 88 12.98 17.63 11.18
N ILE A 89 12.47 16.60 10.50
CA ILE A 89 11.33 16.64 9.60
C ILE A 89 10.25 15.69 10.13
N ILE A 90 8.99 16.13 10.12
CA ILE A 90 7.85 15.28 10.47
C ILE A 90 7.27 14.70 9.17
N PRO A 91 7.30 13.36 8.97
CA PRO A 91 6.68 12.72 7.82
C PRO A 91 5.17 12.68 7.99
N LEU A 92 4.46 13.59 7.34
CA LEU A 92 3.02 13.75 7.49
C LEU A 92 2.26 12.66 6.74
N ASP A 93 1.83 11.61 7.47
CA ASP A 93 0.86 10.62 6.99
C ASP A 93 -0.52 10.85 7.61
N GLY A 94 -1.51 10.04 7.23
CA GLY A 94 -2.86 10.15 7.79
C GLY A 94 -2.94 9.88 9.31
N ASN A 95 -2.00 9.15 9.89
CA ASN A 95 -1.94 8.90 11.32
C ASN A 95 -1.40 10.12 12.07
N ILE A 96 -0.29 10.66 11.61
CA ILE A 96 0.32 11.85 12.17
C ILE A 96 -0.60 13.07 11.99
N GLU A 97 -1.21 13.23 10.80
CA GLU A 97 -2.20 14.28 10.56
C GLU A 97 -3.34 14.23 11.57
N ARG A 98 -3.87 13.04 11.85
CA ARG A 98 -4.93 12.84 12.85
C ARG A 98 -4.49 13.21 14.26
N VAL A 99 -3.30 12.75 14.67
CA VAL A 99 -2.74 13.11 15.99
C VAL A 99 -2.63 14.61 16.13
N LEU A 100 -2.06 15.28 15.15
CA LEU A 100 -1.85 16.73 15.16
C LEU A 100 -3.15 17.51 15.16
N LYS A 101 -4.11 17.14 14.31
CA LYS A 101 -5.44 17.76 14.29
C LYS A 101 -6.13 17.69 15.63
N ARG A 102 -6.10 16.54 16.29
CA ARG A 102 -6.71 16.35 17.60
C ARG A 102 -5.94 17.09 18.70
N TYR A 103 -4.63 17.01 18.68
CA TYR A 103 -3.80 17.69 19.69
C TYR A 103 -3.98 19.20 19.65
N LEU A 104 -3.98 19.81 18.45
CA LEU A 104 -4.14 21.25 18.23
C LEU A 104 -5.59 21.71 18.15
N TYR A 105 -6.55 20.79 18.05
CA TYR A 105 -7.97 21.06 17.82
C TYR A 105 -8.24 21.81 16.51
N LEU A 106 -7.65 21.33 15.41
CA LEU A 106 -7.82 21.92 14.09
C LEU A 106 -9.11 21.43 13.43
N LYS A 107 -9.94 22.35 12.92
CA LYS A 107 -11.19 22.01 12.21
C LYS A 107 -10.94 21.07 11.03
N LYS A 108 -11.96 20.26 10.64
CA LYS A 108 -11.88 19.26 9.55
C LYS A 108 -11.35 19.82 8.24
N GLN A 109 -11.71 21.05 7.89
CA GLN A 109 -11.35 21.72 6.64
C GLN A 109 -9.88 22.15 6.60
N ILE A 110 -9.25 22.33 7.76
CA ILE A 110 -7.87 22.78 7.83
C ILE A 110 -6.95 21.61 7.47
N GLN A 111 -6.24 21.73 6.34
CA GLN A 111 -5.13 20.81 6.04
C GLN A 111 -3.94 21.18 6.91
N VAL A 112 -3.30 20.15 7.49
CA VAL A 112 -2.02 20.36 8.18
C VAL A 112 -0.97 20.62 7.09
N LYS A 113 -0.62 21.87 6.88
CA LYS A 113 0.40 22.31 5.92
C LYS A 113 1.80 22.23 6.52
N LYS A 114 2.83 22.34 5.68
CA LYS A 114 4.24 22.41 6.11
C LYS A 114 4.50 23.56 7.10
N GLU A 115 3.83 24.69 6.95
CA GLU A 115 3.92 25.85 7.84
C GLU A 115 3.45 25.51 9.26
N ASN A 116 2.35 24.75 9.37
CA ASN A 116 1.89 24.24 10.67
C ASN A 116 2.90 23.24 11.28
N LEU A 117 3.73 22.58 10.47
CA LEU A 117 4.80 21.69 10.95
C LEU A 117 5.96 22.47 11.60
N GLN A 118 6.23 23.70 11.17
CA GLN A 118 7.23 24.54 11.83
C GLN A 118 6.76 25.04 13.20
N GLU A 119 5.50 25.41 13.36
CA GLU A 119 4.91 25.70 14.68
C GLU A 119 4.92 24.47 15.58
N GLN A 120 4.71 23.30 15.02
CA GLN A 120 4.73 22.03 15.75
C GLN A 120 6.13 21.66 16.24
N LYS A 121 7.20 22.03 15.55
CA LYS A 121 8.57 21.94 16.07
C LYS A 121 8.71 22.68 17.38
N LYS A 122 8.05 23.85 17.53
CA LYS A 122 8.01 24.60 18.78
C LYS A 122 7.18 23.91 19.88
N ILE A 123 6.08 23.24 19.50
CA ILE A 123 5.13 22.62 20.44
C ILE A 123 5.66 21.28 20.97
N PHE A 124 6.28 20.47 20.13
CA PHE A 124 6.74 19.12 20.48
C PHE A 124 8.22 19.05 20.84
N GLY A 125 8.94 20.19 20.84
CA GLY A 125 10.34 20.25 21.22
C GLY A 125 11.17 19.27 20.37
N THR A 126 11.32 19.53 19.08
CA THR A 126 12.19 18.70 18.25
C THR A 126 13.63 18.85 18.68
N SER A 127 14.08 17.96 19.55
CA SER A 127 15.50 17.73 19.74
C SER A 127 16.04 17.17 18.43
N THR A 128 16.92 17.90 17.77
CA THR A 128 17.63 17.48 16.54
C THR A 128 18.37 16.16 16.73
N LYS A 129 18.69 15.77 17.96
CA LYS A 129 19.41 14.53 18.30
C LYS A 129 18.58 13.25 18.18
N ARG A 130 17.24 13.32 18.24
CA ARG A 130 16.33 12.13 18.22
C ARG A 130 15.16 12.27 17.26
N SER A 131 15.37 12.92 16.12
CA SER A 131 14.31 13.16 15.12
C SER A 131 13.72 11.85 14.56
N SER A 132 14.56 10.85 14.38
CA SER A 132 14.16 9.51 13.94
C SER A 132 13.18 8.86 14.93
N ASP A 133 13.52 8.84 16.22
CA ASP A 133 12.66 8.27 17.27
C ASP A 133 11.34 9.01 17.36
N TYR A 134 11.40 10.33 17.28
CA TYR A 134 10.23 11.19 17.36
C TYR A 134 9.25 10.95 16.21
N ALA A 135 9.75 10.89 14.99
CA ALA A 135 8.92 10.58 13.81
C ALA A 135 8.24 9.21 13.94
N GLN A 136 8.97 8.19 14.36
CA GLN A 136 8.44 6.85 14.59
C GLN A 136 7.42 6.82 15.73
N ALA A 137 7.71 7.47 16.86
CA ALA A 137 6.77 7.56 17.98
C ALA A 137 5.43 8.22 17.59
N LEU A 138 5.44 9.25 16.75
CA LEU A 138 4.21 9.87 16.23
C LEU A 138 3.41 8.91 15.33
N MET A 139 4.10 8.15 14.48
CA MET A 139 3.46 7.13 13.64
C MET A 139 2.78 6.05 14.49
N GLU A 140 3.50 5.52 15.49
CA GLU A 140 2.99 4.49 16.41
C GLU A 140 1.84 5.02 17.27
N LEU A 141 1.97 6.24 17.81
CA LEU A 141 0.90 6.89 18.56
C LEU A 141 -0.39 6.96 17.76
N GLY A 142 -0.30 7.35 16.49
CA GLY A 142 -1.45 7.39 15.60
C GLY A 142 -1.99 6.00 15.24
N ALA A 143 -1.14 5.01 15.08
CA ALA A 143 -1.56 3.66 14.72
C ALA A 143 -2.18 2.89 15.90
N LEU A 144 -1.63 3.02 17.11
CA LEU A 144 -1.94 2.17 18.25
C LEU A 144 -2.88 2.83 19.28
N ILE A 145 -2.72 4.12 19.51
CA ILE A 145 -3.39 4.85 20.60
C ILE A 145 -4.42 5.84 20.06
N CYS A 146 -4.00 6.81 19.27
CA CYS A 146 -4.88 7.84 18.69
C CYS A 146 -5.63 7.30 17.46
N LYS A 147 -6.39 6.23 17.62
CA LYS A 147 -7.12 5.54 16.55
C LYS A 147 -8.20 6.44 15.93
N PRO A 148 -8.61 6.20 14.66
CA PRO A 148 -9.71 6.94 14.02
C PRO A 148 -11.00 6.90 14.84
N ILE A 149 -11.38 5.72 15.29
CA ILE A 149 -12.57 5.43 16.11
C ILE A 149 -12.08 4.96 17.48
N ASN A 150 -12.72 5.42 18.54
CA ASN A 150 -12.42 5.07 19.94
C ASN A 150 -10.92 5.20 20.30
N PRO A 151 -10.34 6.40 20.28
CA PRO A 151 -8.96 6.60 20.66
C PRO A 151 -8.75 6.28 22.15
N ASN A 152 -7.63 5.63 22.48
CA ASN A 152 -7.30 5.28 23.86
C ASN A 152 -6.59 6.43 24.57
N CYS A 153 -7.32 7.50 24.86
CA CYS A 153 -6.77 8.72 25.41
C CYS A 153 -6.20 8.55 26.84
N LYS A 154 -6.70 7.59 27.62
CA LYS A 154 -6.18 7.29 28.96
C LYS A 154 -4.73 6.81 28.94
N LYS A 155 -4.31 6.11 27.85
CA LYS A 155 -2.94 5.63 27.63
C LYS A 155 -2.09 6.60 26.78
N CYS A 156 -2.65 7.75 26.39
CA CYS A 156 -1.96 8.66 25.49
C CYS A 156 -0.99 9.58 26.27
N PRO A 157 0.31 9.60 25.96
CA PRO A 157 1.27 10.48 26.62
C PRO A 157 1.00 11.96 26.39
N LEU A 158 0.23 12.30 25.34
CA LEU A 158 -0.13 13.69 25.00
C LEU A 158 -1.46 14.14 25.63
N SER A 159 -2.17 13.27 26.36
CA SER A 159 -3.54 13.54 26.84
C SER A 159 -3.66 14.83 27.66
N LYS A 160 -2.72 15.10 28.55
CA LYS A 160 -2.74 16.30 29.42
C LYS A 160 -2.81 17.62 28.65
N LYS A 161 -2.19 17.71 27.48
CA LYS A 161 -2.15 18.91 26.62
C LYS A 161 -3.02 18.80 25.37
N CYS A 162 -3.68 17.67 25.15
CA CYS A 162 -4.51 17.44 23.96
C CYS A 162 -5.83 18.21 24.05
N LYS A 163 -6.03 19.15 23.14
CA LYS A 163 -7.23 20.00 23.12
C LYS A 163 -8.50 19.21 22.81
N SER A 164 -8.45 18.23 21.89
CA SER A 164 -9.60 17.34 21.60
C SER A 164 -10.00 16.52 22.82
N PHE A 165 -9.03 16.03 23.60
CA PHE A 165 -9.33 15.28 24.83
C PHE A 165 -10.00 16.15 25.87
N LYS A 166 -9.51 17.39 26.05
CA LYS A 166 -10.12 18.37 26.97
C LYS A 166 -11.56 18.74 26.59
N ASN A 167 -11.83 18.86 25.28
CA ASN A 167 -13.15 19.22 24.75
C ASN A 167 -14.05 17.99 24.49
N ASN A 168 -13.58 16.79 24.77
CA ASN A 168 -14.26 15.53 24.45
C ASN A 168 -14.78 15.45 23.02
N ASP A 169 -14.06 16.05 22.06
CA ASP A 169 -14.40 16.08 20.63
C ASP A 169 -13.26 15.52 19.79
N PHE A 170 -13.52 14.39 19.14
CA PHE A 170 -12.56 13.66 18.30
C PHE A 170 -12.92 13.65 16.82
N ASP A 171 -14.04 14.28 16.43
CA ASP A 171 -14.56 14.22 15.07
C ASP A 171 -13.92 15.26 14.13
N LEU A 172 -12.66 15.59 14.35
CA LEU A 172 -11.86 16.54 13.57
C LEU A 172 -11.22 15.91 12.31
N VAL A 173 -11.44 14.63 12.09
CA VAL A 173 -10.83 13.90 10.97
C VAL A 173 -11.87 13.57 9.92
N LYS A 174 -11.46 13.56 8.64
CA LYS A 174 -12.34 13.12 7.56
C LYS A 174 -12.89 11.72 7.86
N SER A 175 -14.19 11.54 7.69
CA SER A 175 -14.83 10.23 7.81
C SER A 175 -14.11 9.18 6.97
N ILE A 176 -14.02 7.96 7.49
CA ILE A 176 -13.48 6.83 6.73
C ILE A 176 -14.34 6.69 5.47
N LYS A 177 -13.72 6.81 4.30
CA LYS A 177 -14.43 6.57 3.04
C LYS A 177 -14.95 5.13 3.06
N LYS A 178 -16.24 4.96 2.82
CA LYS A 178 -16.82 3.64 2.61
C LYS A 178 -16.12 2.96 1.43
N ASP A 179 -15.91 1.65 1.55
CA ASP A 179 -15.39 0.85 0.46
C ASP A 179 -16.34 0.98 -0.75
N LYS A 180 -15.76 1.14 -1.94
CA LYS A 180 -16.54 1.24 -3.19
C LYS A 180 -16.93 -0.15 -3.64
N GLU A 181 -18.20 -0.41 -3.75
CA GLU A 181 -18.69 -1.65 -4.35
C GLU A 181 -18.54 -1.62 -5.88
N THR A 182 -18.13 -2.74 -6.42
CA THR A 182 -17.95 -2.95 -7.85
C THR A 182 -18.41 -4.35 -8.23
N PHE A 183 -18.93 -4.50 -9.44
CA PHE A 183 -19.55 -5.74 -9.89
C PHE A 183 -18.85 -6.24 -11.15
N TYR A 184 -18.57 -7.55 -11.18
CA TYR A 184 -17.86 -8.18 -12.28
C TYR A 184 -18.45 -9.54 -12.63
N LYS A 185 -18.51 -9.84 -13.93
CA LYS A 185 -18.62 -11.19 -14.46
C LYS A 185 -17.23 -11.73 -14.71
N LEU A 186 -16.94 -12.90 -14.17
CA LEU A 186 -15.67 -13.60 -14.32
C LEU A 186 -15.89 -14.81 -15.21
N ASN A 187 -15.28 -14.82 -16.37
CA ASN A 187 -15.39 -15.92 -17.33
C ASN A 187 -14.32 -16.97 -17.03
N VAL A 188 -14.73 -18.17 -16.64
CA VAL A 188 -13.87 -19.30 -16.34
C VAL A 188 -13.81 -20.23 -17.55
N TYR A 189 -12.61 -20.45 -18.05
CA TYR A 189 -12.30 -21.43 -19.08
C TYR A 189 -11.42 -22.52 -18.47
N LYS A 190 -11.88 -23.77 -18.52
CA LYS A 190 -11.16 -24.92 -17.98
C LYS A 190 -10.90 -25.91 -19.11
N LYS A 191 -9.65 -26.37 -19.27
CA LYS A 191 -9.24 -27.41 -20.23
C LYS A 191 -8.12 -28.25 -19.60
N ASN A 192 -8.21 -29.57 -19.67
CA ASN A 192 -7.21 -30.50 -19.12
C ASN A 192 -6.81 -30.12 -17.65
N ASN A 193 -7.81 -29.87 -16.81
CA ASN A 193 -7.66 -29.42 -15.42
C ASN A 193 -6.84 -28.12 -15.23
N GLN A 194 -6.72 -27.31 -16.26
CA GLN A 194 -6.04 -26.00 -16.22
C GLN A 194 -7.04 -24.87 -16.41
N TYR A 195 -6.74 -23.72 -15.81
CA TYR A 195 -7.51 -22.48 -15.97
C TYR A 195 -6.81 -21.49 -16.89
N LEU A 196 -7.59 -20.86 -17.75
CA LEU A 196 -7.12 -19.79 -18.61
C LEU A 196 -7.01 -18.47 -17.84
N LEU A 197 -5.84 -17.84 -17.90
CA LEU A 197 -5.62 -16.48 -17.49
C LEU A 197 -5.21 -15.61 -18.67
N ILE A 198 -5.52 -14.33 -18.60
CA ILE A 198 -5.12 -13.32 -19.58
C ILE A 198 -4.35 -12.19 -18.91
N LYS A 199 -3.46 -11.55 -19.66
CA LYS A 199 -2.77 -10.36 -19.19
C LYS A 199 -3.75 -9.20 -19.05
N ASN A 200 -3.88 -8.67 -17.84
CA ASN A 200 -4.77 -7.53 -17.58
C ASN A 200 -4.21 -6.23 -18.17
N ASN A 201 -4.77 -5.80 -19.26
CA ASN A 201 -4.53 -4.49 -19.87
C ASN A 201 -5.76 -3.56 -19.75
N LYS A 202 -6.92 -4.10 -19.34
CA LYS A 202 -8.22 -3.42 -19.34
C LYS A 202 -8.46 -2.65 -18.03
N PHE A 203 -8.09 -3.23 -16.89
CA PHE A 203 -8.36 -2.64 -15.59
C PHE A 203 -7.13 -1.96 -14.99
N ASN A 204 -7.33 -0.85 -14.26
CA ASN A 204 -6.26 -0.13 -13.59
C ASN A 204 -5.67 -0.91 -12.40
N PHE A 205 -6.46 -1.78 -11.75
CA PHE A 205 -5.96 -2.69 -10.72
C PHE A 205 -5.23 -3.87 -11.36
N LEU A 206 -4.17 -4.36 -10.72
CA LEU A 206 -3.36 -5.50 -11.20
C LEU A 206 -2.92 -5.40 -12.67
N LYS A 207 -2.68 -4.19 -13.17
CA LYS A 207 -2.26 -3.96 -14.55
C LYS A 207 -1.00 -4.75 -14.89
N ASN A 208 -0.99 -5.41 -16.05
CA ASN A 208 0.07 -6.30 -16.53
C ASN A 208 0.24 -7.62 -15.77
N PHE A 209 -0.65 -7.98 -14.85
CA PHE A 209 -0.70 -9.31 -14.25
C PHE A 209 -1.65 -10.24 -14.97
N ASN A 210 -1.44 -11.54 -14.81
CA ASN A 210 -2.35 -12.56 -15.31
C ASN A 210 -3.52 -12.72 -14.34
N ILE A 211 -4.73 -12.48 -14.84
CA ILE A 211 -6.01 -12.60 -14.12
C ILE A 211 -6.99 -13.42 -14.97
N PHE A 212 -8.07 -13.88 -14.36
CA PHE A 212 -9.17 -14.44 -15.14
C PHE A 212 -9.76 -13.41 -16.09
N PRO A 213 -10.22 -13.79 -17.28
CA PRO A 213 -11.03 -12.92 -18.13
C PRO A 213 -12.25 -12.43 -17.36
N MET A 214 -12.47 -11.12 -17.33
CA MET A 214 -13.60 -10.55 -16.60
C MET A 214 -14.13 -9.28 -17.24
N GLU A 215 -15.38 -8.97 -16.93
CA GLU A 215 -16.10 -7.81 -17.42
C GLU A 215 -16.70 -7.06 -16.25
N LYS A 216 -16.62 -5.72 -16.30
CA LYS A 216 -17.26 -4.87 -15.30
C LYS A 216 -18.72 -4.68 -15.65
N ILE A 217 -19.59 -4.80 -14.65
CA ILE A 217 -21.01 -4.50 -14.76
C ILE A 217 -21.27 -3.16 -14.08
N ASN A 218 -22.00 -2.28 -14.77
CA ASN A 218 -22.35 -0.97 -14.22
C ASN A 218 -23.69 -1.08 -13.48
N ASN A 219 -23.66 -0.81 -12.15
CA ASN A 219 -24.80 -0.66 -11.24
C ASN A 219 -25.99 -1.62 -11.53
N PRO A 220 -25.81 -2.94 -11.38
CA PRO A 220 -26.92 -3.87 -11.56
C PRO A 220 -27.96 -3.67 -10.46
N LYS A 221 -29.27 -3.61 -10.86
CA LYS A 221 -30.38 -3.55 -9.88
C LYS A 221 -30.40 -4.77 -8.97
N TYR A 222 -30.11 -5.95 -9.53
CA TYR A 222 -29.97 -7.21 -8.84
C TYR A 222 -28.67 -7.89 -9.27
N PHE A 223 -27.86 -8.31 -8.33
CA PHE A 223 -26.61 -9.01 -8.60
C PHE A 223 -26.42 -10.19 -7.66
N ASN A 224 -26.68 -11.39 -8.18
CA ASN A 224 -26.41 -12.62 -7.46
C ASN A 224 -24.91 -12.92 -7.60
N LYS A 225 -24.14 -12.67 -6.54
CA LYS A 225 -22.70 -12.89 -6.48
C LYS A 225 -22.37 -14.30 -6.00
N ASP A 226 -21.35 -14.89 -6.58
CA ASP A 226 -20.80 -16.18 -6.13
C ASP A 226 -19.61 -15.95 -5.18
N LEU A 227 -18.87 -14.85 -5.38
CA LEU A 227 -17.66 -14.53 -4.62
C LEU A 227 -17.59 -13.04 -4.29
N ASN A 228 -17.09 -12.72 -3.10
CA ASN A 228 -16.79 -11.36 -2.67
C ASN A 228 -15.31 -11.24 -2.30
N LEU A 229 -14.61 -10.31 -2.94
CA LEU A 229 -13.19 -10.06 -2.67
C LEU A 229 -12.94 -8.59 -2.35
N LYS A 230 -12.29 -8.34 -1.21
CA LYS A 230 -11.83 -7.00 -0.86
C LYS A 230 -10.44 -6.76 -1.41
N MET A 231 -10.27 -5.66 -2.14
CA MET A 231 -9.00 -5.20 -2.66
C MET A 231 -8.82 -3.69 -2.40
N SER A 232 -7.95 -3.34 -1.47
CA SER A 232 -7.76 -1.96 -1.00
C SER A 232 -9.08 -1.36 -0.46
N ASN A 233 -9.59 -0.31 -1.08
CA ASN A 233 -10.85 0.39 -0.78
C ASN A 233 -12.00 -0.03 -1.70
N MET A 234 -11.91 -1.20 -2.31
CA MET A 234 -12.89 -1.73 -3.26
C MET A 234 -13.36 -3.11 -2.82
N ILE A 235 -14.67 -3.29 -2.76
CA ILE A 235 -15.32 -4.58 -2.61
C ILE A 235 -15.77 -5.03 -3.99
N MET A 236 -15.22 -6.14 -4.45
CA MET A 236 -15.54 -6.73 -5.74
C MET A 236 -16.57 -7.84 -5.56
N ASN A 237 -17.78 -7.61 -6.02
CA ASN A 237 -18.83 -8.61 -6.11
C ASN A 237 -18.67 -9.32 -7.47
N ILE A 238 -18.44 -10.63 -7.46
CA ILE A 238 -18.08 -11.40 -8.64
C ILE A 238 -19.14 -12.47 -8.89
N LYS A 239 -19.67 -12.52 -10.13
CA LYS A 239 -20.47 -13.60 -10.69
C LYS A 239 -19.57 -14.45 -11.55
N ILE A 240 -19.57 -15.76 -11.35
CA ILE A 240 -18.75 -16.72 -12.09
C ILE A 240 -19.57 -17.32 -13.22
N GLU A 241 -19.02 -17.31 -14.42
CA GLU A 241 -19.62 -17.94 -15.61
C GLU A 241 -18.60 -18.89 -16.26
N TYR A 242 -18.95 -20.15 -16.39
CA TYR A 242 -18.14 -21.12 -17.14
C TYR A 242 -18.40 -20.98 -18.64
N LYS A 243 -17.35 -20.96 -19.43
CA LYS A 243 -17.40 -20.76 -20.90
C LYS A 243 -16.63 -21.86 -21.60
N ASN A 244 -17.20 -22.36 -22.71
CA ASN A 244 -16.66 -23.49 -23.47
C ASN A 244 -15.71 -23.06 -24.59
N LYS A 245 -15.88 -21.86 -25.16
CA LYS A 245 -15.08 -21.38 -26.30
C LYS A 245 -14.36 -20.10 -25.93
N TYR A 246 -13.06 -20.05 -26.18
CA TYR A 246 -12.22 -18.87 -26.08
C TYR A 246 -11.37 -18.73 -27.34
N ASN A 247 -11.33 -17.51 -27.91
CA ASN A 247 -10.40 -17.21 -29.01
C ASN A 247 -8.98 -17.14 -28.48
N LEU A 248 -8.20 -18.18 -28.80
CA LEU A 248 -6.81 -18.30 -28.33
C LEU A 248 -5.92 -17.30 -29.07
N ASN A 249 -5.52 -16.24 -28.36
CA ASN A 249 -4.46 -15.34 -28.80
C ASN A 249 -3.12 -15.77 -28.18
N LYS A 250 -1.98 -15.47 -28.82
CA LYS A 250 -0.61 -15.79 -28.34
C LYS A 250 -0.26 -15.31 -26.91
N LYS A 251 -1.16 -14.59 -26.24
CA LYS A 251 -0.98 -14.01 -24.89
C LYS A 251 -1.74 -14.76 -23.79
N ASN A 252 -2.29 -15.91 -24.08
CA ASN A 252 -3.05 -16.73 -23.14
C ASN A 252 -2.10 -17.53 -22.27
N TYR A 253 -2.45 -17.67 -20.98
CA TYR A 253 -1.63 -18.34 -19.99
C TYR A 253 -2.48 -19.36 -19.23
N TRP A 254 -2.19 -20.64 -19.43
CA TRP A 254 -2.86 -21.74 -18.73
C TRP A 254 -2.13 -22.08 -17.45
N ILE A 255 -2.86 -22.25 -16.35
CA ILE A 255 -2.32 -22.62 -15.05
C ILE A 255 -2.94 -23.91 -14.53
N ASP A 256 -2.11 -24.75 -13.96
CA ASP A 256 -2.50 -25.94 -13.21
C ASP A 256 -2.77 -25.54 -11.75
N PRO A 257 -4.01 -25.67 -11.23
CA PRO A 257 -4.34 -25.30 -9.85
C PRO A 257 -3.54 -26.10 -8.82
N SER A 258 -3.13 -27.33 -9.09
CA SER A 258 -2.32 -28.16 -8.20
C SER A 258 -0.91 -27.61 -8.00
N LYS A 259 -0.41 -26.83 -8.97
CA LYS A 259 0.94 -26.23 -8.97
C LYS A 259 0.91 -24.72 -8.76
N LEU A 260 -0.10 -24.20 -8.06
CA LEU A 260 -0.35 -22.78 -7.90
C LEU A 260 0.84 -22.00 -7.27
N GLN A 261 1.65 -22.64 -6.43
CA GLN A 261 2.86 -22.09 -5.84
C GLN A 261 3.96 -21.78 -6.86
N ASN A 262 3.99 -22.50 -7.99
CA ASN A 262 5.01 -22.33 -9.03
C ASN A 262 4.78 -21.06 -9.89
N TYR A 263 3.56 -20.53 -9.86
CA TYR A 263 3.19 -19.35 -10.65
C TYR A 263 3.32 -18.07 -9.84
N THR A 264 3.84 -17.02 -10.49
CA THR A 264 3.83 -15.65 -9.93
C THR A 264 2.49 -14.99 -10.27
N LEU A 265 1.52 -15.13 -9.38
CA LEU A 265 0.16 -14.62 -9.55
C LEU A 265 -0.22 -13.66 -8.43
N PRO A 266 -1.07 -12.66 -8.70
CA PRO A 266 -1.65 -11.83 -7.65
C PRO A 266 -2.44 -12.67 -6.65
N THR A 267 -2.46 -12.26 -5.40
CA THR A 267 -3.30 -12.88 -4.34
C THR A 267 -4.77 -12.94 -4.75
N PHE A 268 -5.26 -11.95 -5.48
CA PHE A 268 -6.59 -11.92 -6.08
C PHE A 268 -6.84 -13.15 -6.96
N THR A 269 -5.96 -13.41 -7.93
CA THR A 269 -6.07 -14.57 -8.83
C THR A 269 -5.99 -15.88 -8.07
N LYS A 270 -5.07 -16.00 -7.11
CA LYS A 270 -4.92 -17.20 -6.27
C LYS A 270 -6.15 -17.49 -5.41
N LYS A 271 -6.80 -16.45 -4.87
CA LYS A 271 -8.05 -16.61 -4.11
C LYS A 271 -9.19 -17.12 -4.97
N ILE A 272 -9.29 -16.65 -6.23
CA ILE A 272 -10.30 -17.15 -7.17
C ILE A 272 -10.04 -18.62 -7.50
N VAL A 273 -8.78 -18.99 -7.83
CA VAL A 273 -8.46 -20.41 -8.11
C VAL A 273 -8.83 -21.28 -6.92
N LYS A 274 -8.48 -20.88 -5.70
CA LYS A 274 -8.85 -21.65 -4.49
C LYS A 274 -10.36 -21.80 -4.32
N PHE A 275 -11.11 -20.76 -4.61
CA PHE A 275 -12.57 -20.81 -4.56
C PHE A 275 -13.18 -21.74 -5.64
N LEU A 276 -12.57 -21.79 -6.83
CA LEU A 276 -13.03 -22.69 -7.92
C LEU A 276 -12.70 -24.17 -7.68
N GLU A 277 -11.78 -24.46 -6.76
CA GLU A 277 -11.35 -25.82 -6.42
C GLU A 277 -11.90 -26.28 -5.05
N SER A 278 -12.62 -25.42 -4.31
CA SER A 278 -13.36 -25.77 -3.07
C SER A 278 -14.75 -26.29 -3.40
#